data_72e42078e816390e9c382adc75a47b20
#
_entry.id   72e42078e816390e9c382adc75a47b20
#
_cell.length_a   1.000
_cell.length_b   1.000
_cell.length_c   1.000
_cell.angle_alpha   90.00
_cell.angle_beta   90.00
_cell.angle_gamma   90.00
#
_symmetry.space_group_name_H-M   'P 1'
#
loop_
_entity.id
_entity.type
_entity.pdbx_description
1 polymer ?
#
loop_
_entity_poly.entity_id
_entity_poly.type
_entity_poly.pdbx_seq_one_letter_code
_entity_poly.pdbx_strand_id
1 'polypeptide(L)'
;TAAIDAFWAVRDKGSVDSSLKDRLAAIVRLPEALAGMRQQGFFQDTRPWINAASQWARAGQHFVTMLDAIDAGDGAKATNEYLAAQKQVDLAKRPTVDDQGSDGVLHKAVIVPSVGDGVFDAFAKKASAQFAAFIGARPASAKAYSGTASSSMGQWEANSPSRMVDGNLSTLYWTNVSPEKGSYVQVDLGSVKPIGQVAVHQADDDTATGDMFYHAALEYSVDGSTWTAAGNFDSAPLIKHTFEAPVQARYVRVRATDANPGAQWVKIREFEVTPPVGVYSTNVKAAEGSSVALAFDGDVSTAFRAATPVKAGDFVSFVPAKGVTPRQAIVVGTARGEIQVRSGQTWTTIGTISDGAPFHAFAVPAGTNVEEVRLMLAAGSPAPVIREMTVVDRELKPVPTPTPTFTAAPTSGSSTGDDHGRPGYPTPTSTPSHGPRPALPSTGV
;
A
#
# COMPACT_ATOMS: atom_id res chain seq x y z
N THR A 1 11.13 -13.61 -12.93
CA THR A 1 11.42 -14.27 -11.63
C THR A 1 12.92 -14.30 -11.37
N ALA A 2 13.77 -14.95 -12.22
CA ALA A 2 15.22 -15.06 -11.98
C ALA A 2 15.95 -13.71 -11.80
N ALA A 3 15.55 -12.65 -12.53
CA ALA A 3 16.15 -11.32 -12.39
C ALA A 3 15.77 -10.66 -11.05
N ILE A 4 14.56 -10.92 -10.55
CA ILE A 4 14.11 -10.44 -9.24
C ILE A 4 14.80 -11.19 -8.13
N ASP A 5 14.90 -12.52 -8.25
CA ASP A 5 15.58 -13.33 -7.25
C ASP A 5 17.09 -12.99 -7.20
N ALA A 6 17.71 -12.71 -8.35
CA ALA A 6 19.08 -12.20 -8.42
C ALA A 6 19.22 -10.82 -7.75
N PHE A 7 18.26 -9.90 -7.98
CA PHE A 7 18.24 -8.59 -7.32
C PHE A 7 18.16 -8.74 -5.80
N TRP A 8 17.21 -9.54 -5.29
CA TRP A 8 17.05 -9.75 -3.86
C TRP A 8 18.23 -10.49 -3.23
N ALA A 9 18.82 -11.44 -3.93
CA ALA A 9 20.03 -12.14 -3.47
C ALA A 9 21.23 -11.19 -3.34
N VAL A 10 21.36 -10.20 -4.22
CA VAL A 10 22.40 -9.16 -4.14
C VAL A 10 22.10 -8.21 -2.99
N ARG A 11 20.84 -7.79 -2.82
CA ARG A 11 20.42 -6.92 -1.73
C ARG A 11 20.61 -7.57 -0.35
N ASP A 12 20.26 -8.84 -0.20
CA ASP A 12 20.47 -9.60 1.05
C ASP A 12 21.95 -9.66 1.47
N LYS A 13 22.86 -9.43 0.53
CA LYS A 13 24.30 -9.28 0.78
C LYS A 13 24.74 -7.83 1.04
N GLY A 14 23.79 -6.88 1.12
CA GLY A 14 24.06 -5.48 1.47
C GLY A 14 24.49 -4.57 0.33
N SER A 15 24.34 -4.97 -0.93
CA SER A 15 24.62 -4.10 -2.08
C SER A 15 23.47 -4.10 -3.08
N VAL A 16 22.94 -2.90 -3.40
CA VAL A 16 22.06 -2.73 -4.56
C VAL A 16 22.92 -2.65 -5.80
N ASP A 17 22.66 -3.53 -6.79
CA ASP A 17 23.38 -3.51 -8.06
C ASP A 17 23.23 -2.13 -8.74
N SER A 18 24.35 -1.42 -8.92
CA SER A 18 24.38 -0.14 -9.61
C SER A 18 23.82 -0.22 -11.03
N SER A 19 23.99 -1.37 -11.70
CA SER A 19 23.47 -1.62 -13.04
C SER A 19 21.93 -1.58 -13.11
N LEU A 20 21.24 -1.93 -12.02
CA LEU A 20 19.77 -1.79 -11.94
C LEU A 20 19.37 -0.32 -11.85
N LYS A 21 20.07 0.49 -11.03
CA LYS A 21 19.81 1.93 -10.92
C LYS A 21 19.99 2.62 -12.27
N ASP A 22 21.06 2.27 -13.00
CA ASP A 22 21.33 2.84 -14.32
C ASP A 22 20.28 2.43 -15.36
N ARG A 23 19.85 1.16 -15.36
CA ARG A 23 18.77 0.69 -16.24
C ARG A 23 17.44 1.35 -15.96
N LEU A 24 17.07 1.51 -14.69
CA LEU A 24 15.86 2.23 -14.33
C LEU A 24 15.93 3.70 -14.75
N ALA A 25 17.08 4.36 -14.58
CA ALA A 25 17.29 5.74 -15.03
C ALA A 25 17.19 5.88 -16.55
N ALA A 26 17.71 4.92 -17.31
CA ALA A 26 17.59 4.91 -18.77
C ALA A 26 16.12 4.76 -19.24
N ILE A 27 15.36 3.85 -18.62
CA ILE A 27 13.94 3.63 -18.96
C ILE A 27 13.10 4.86 -18.61
N VAL A 28 13.37 5.54 -17.51
CA VAL A 28 12.68 6.79 -17.12
C VAL A 28 12.81 7.88 -18.17
N ARG A 29 13.96 7.93 -18.88
CA ARG A 29 14.23 8.92 -19.93
C ARG A 29 13.65 8.55 -21.32
N LEU A 30 13.15 7.32 -21.50
CA LEU A 30 12.62 6.88 -22.78
C LEU A 30 11.53 7.80 -23.35
N PRO A 31 10.54 8.31 -22.60
CA PRO A 31 9.52 9.21 -23.14
C PRO A 31 10.10 10.51 -23.71
N GLU A 32 11.15 11.06 -23.09
CA GLU A 32 11.83 12.28 -23.55
C GLU A 32 12.69 12.00 -24.77
N ALA A 33 13.46 10.89 -24.75
CA ALA A 33 14.28 10.48 -25.88
C ALA A 33 13.44 10.22 -27.16
N LEU A 34 12.22 9.68 -27.00
CA LEU A 34 11.33 9.37 -28.11
C LEU A 34 10.40 10.53 -28.48
N ALA A 35 10.34 11.61 -27.70
CA ALA A 35 9.51 12.78 -28.02
C ALA A 35 9.90 13.43 -29.36
N GLY A 36 11.20 13.46 -29.71
CA GLY A 36 11.70 13.93 -30.97
C GLY A 36 11.33 13.05 -32.18
N MET A 37 11.02 11.77 -31.96
CA MET A 37 10.61 10.84 -33.04
C MET A 37 9.12 10.88 -33.32
N ARG A 38 8.33 11.64 -32.54
CA ARG A 38 6.87 11.78 -32.69
C ARG A 38 6.42 12.41 -34.02
N GLN A 39 7.28 13.14 -34.66
CA GLN A 39 6.93 13.80 -35.93
C GLN A 39 6.83 12.86 -37.14
N GLN A 40 7.20 11.58 -36.99
CA GLN A 40 7.27 10.64 -38.11
C GLN A 40 6.13 9.61 -38.14
N GLY A 41 5.08 9.74 -37.30
CA GLY A 41 3.86 8.90 -37.39
C GLY A 41 4.00 7.45 -36.96
N PHE A 42 5.21 6.92 -36.77
CA PHE A 42 5.50 5.51 -36.58
C PHE A 42 5.23 4.98 -35.15
N PHE A 43 4.98 5.83 -34.16
CA PHE A 43 4.98 5.46 -32.76
C PHE A 43 3.69 5.80 -31.99
N GLN A 44 2.60 6.11 -32.69
CA GLN A 44 1.35 6.48 -31.99
C GLN A 44 0.85 5.35 -31.06
N ASP A 45 0.95 4.12 -31.49
CA ASP A 45 0.45 2.95 -30.75
C ASP A 45 1.38 2.47 -29.62
N THR A 46 2.63 2.92 -29.60
CA THR A 46 3.61 2.52 -28.58
C THR A 46 3.73 3.51 -27.43
N ARG A 47 3.22 4.73 -27.54
CA ARG A 47 3.29 5.77 -26.51
C ARG A 47 2.75 5.36 -25.14
N PRO A 48 1.59 4.69 -25.05
CA PRO A 48 1.06 4.23 -23.79
C PRO A 48 2.01 3.26 -23.08
N TRP A 49 2.62 2.34 -23.83
CA TRP A 49 3.59 1.37 -23.30
C TRP A 49 4.85 2.03 -22.76
N ILE A 50 5.37 3.01 -23.51
CA ILE A 50 6.56 3.76 -23.11
C ILE A 50 6.27 4.58 -21.85
N ASN A 51 5.08 5.18 -21.75
CA ASN A 51 4.67 5.93 -20.58
C ASN A 51 4.50 4.99 -19.36
N ALA A 52 3.84 3.85 -19.54
CA ALA A 52 3.69 2.86 -18.47
C ALA A 52 5.05 2.32 -18.02
N ALA A 53 5.93 1.94 -18.95
CA ALA A 53 7.29 1.51 -18.64
C ALA A 53 8.09 2.57 -17.87
N SER A 54 7.96 3.85 -18.25
CA SER A 54 8.59 4.95 -17.54
C SER A 54 8.03 5.10 -16.11
N GLN A 55 6.72 4.97 -15.90
CA GLN A 55 6.12 5.02 -14.57
C GLN A 55 6.57 3.85 -13.70
N TRP A 56 6.62 2.63 -14.25
CA TRP A 56 7.17 1.46 -13.57
C TRP A 56 8.64 1.64 -13.19
N ALA A 57 9.45 2.21 -14.08
CA ALA A 57 10.85 2.50 -13.77
C ALA A 57 11.01 3.54 -12.66
N ARG A 58 10.14 4.57 -12.63
CA ARG A 58 10.09 5.55 -11.52
C ARG A 58 9.68 4.88 -10.21
N ALA A 59 8.67 4.01 -10.24
CA ALA A 59 8.31 3.20 -9.08
C ALA A 59 9.49 2.38 -8.58
N GLY A 60 10.22 1.71 -9.48
CA GLY A 60 11.43 0.95 -9.15
C GLY A 60 12.51 1.80 -8.50
N GLN A 61 12.77 3.02 -9.00
CA GLN A 61 13.72 3.95 -8.38
C GLN A 61 13.32 4.32 -6.94
N HIS A 62 12.04 4.63 -6.72
CA HIS A 62 11.51 4.91 -5.39
C HIS A 62 11.63 3.70 -4.46
N PHE A 63 11.31 2.50 -4.91
CA PHE A 63 11.48 1.28 -4.12
C PHE A 63 12.94 1.03 -3.75
N VAL A 64 13.89 1.25 -4.66
CA VAL A 64 15.32 1.13 -4.35
C VAL A 64 15.72 2.14 -3.27
N THR A 65 15.32 3.40 -3.41
CA THR A 65 15.61 4.45 -2.41
C THR A 65 14.93 4.15 -1.07
N MET A 66 13.72 3.59 -1.09
CA MET A 66 13.03 3.11 0.10
C MET A 66 13.84 2.02 0.82
N LEU A 67 14.37 1.06 0.09
CA LEU A 67 15.19 -0.02 0.66
C LEU A 67 16.49 0.53 1.28
N ASP A 68 17.15 1.48 0.62
CA ASP A 68 18.32 2.16 1.18
C ASP A 68 17.96 2.92 2.48
N ALA A 69 16.76 3.53 2.55
CA ALA A 69 16.27 4.19 3.75
C ALA A 69 15.93 3.21 4.88
N ILE A 70 15.36 2.05 4.56
CA ILE A 70 15.13 0.95 5.51
C ILE A 70 16.45 0.49 6.13
N ASP A 71 17.48 0.26 5.33
CA ASP A 71 18.80 -0.17 5.80
C ASP A 71 19.45 0.90 6.70
N ALA A 72 19.16 2.19 6.43
CA ALA A 72 19.59 3.31 7.27
C ALA A 72 18.73 3.49 8.54
N GLY A 73 17.61 2.80 8.70
CA GLY A 73 16.64 2.95 9.77
C GLY A 73 15.83 4.26 9.68
N ASP A 74 15.75 4.88 8.50
CA ASP A 74 15.05 6.16 8.27
C ASP A 74 13.59 5.90 7.85
N GLY A 75 12.71 5.85 8.86
CA GLY A 75 11.29 5.56 8.67
C GLY A 75 10.56 6.61 7.84
N ALA A 76 10.90 7.89 8.01
CA ALA A 76 10.27 8.98 7.26
C ALA A 76 10.60 8.92 5.78
N LYS A 77 11.88 8.78 5.45
CA LYS A 77 12.34 8.66 4.06
C LYS A 77 11.79 7.39 3.42
N ALA A 78 11.85 6.25 4.12
CA ALA A 78 11.30 4.99 3.64
C ALA A 78 9.80 5.13 3.31
N THR A 79 9.01 5.78 4.17
CA THR A 79 7.57 6.01 3.95
C THR A 79 7.31 6.92 2.75
N ASN A 80 8.02 8.05 2.65
CA ASN A 80 7.85 8.98 1.53
C ASN A 80 8.15 8.30 0.19
N GLU A 81 9.23 7.54 0.12
CA GLU A 81 9.63 6.80 -1.08
C GLU A 81 8.63 5.69 -1.40
N TYR A 82 8.12 4.97 -0.40
CA TYR A 82 7.08 3.97 -0.58
C TYR A 82 5.81 4.58 -1.20
N LEU A 83 5.31 5.69 -0.64
CA LEU A 83 4.11 6.35 -1.14
C LEU A 83 4.31 6.93 -2.55
N ALA A 84 5.52 7.46 -2.83
CA ALA A 84 5.87 7.93 -4.17
C ALA A 84 5.89 6.77 -5.17
N ALA A 85 6.43 5.61 -4.79
CA ALA A 85 6.41 4.41 -5.62
C ALA A 85 4.98 3.94 -5.91
N GLN A 86 4.12 3.85 -4.89
CA GLN A 86 2.71 3.47 -5.07
C GLN A 86 1.98 4.41 -6.04
N LYS A 87 2.21 5.71 -5.93
CA LYS A 87 1.65 6.68 -6.87
C LYS A 87 2.08 6.42 -8.32
N GLN A 88 3.34 6.04 -8.55
CA GLN A 88 3.82 5.69 -9.89
C GLN A 88 3.19 4.39 -10.40
N VAL A 89 3.04 3.38 -9.54
CA VAL A 89 2.33 2.13 -9.85
C VAL A 89 0.89 2.42 -10.26
N ASP A 90 0.18 3.26 -9.49
CA ASP A 90 -1.20 3.64 -9.82
C ASP A 90 -1.29 4.38 -11.16
N LEU A 91 -0.32 5.23 -11.47
CA LEU A 91 -0.26 5.91 -12.76
C LEU A 91 0.01 4.94 -13.91
N ALA A 92 0.86 3.95 -13.70
CA ALA A 92 1.16 2.92 -14.69
C ALA A 92 -0.05 2.01 -14.98
N LYS A 93 -0.88 1.74 -13.97
CA LYS A 93 -2.10 0.91 -14.09
C LYS A 93 -3.32 1.66 -14.62
N ARG A 94 -3.31 3.00 -14.63
CA ARG A 94 -4.42 3.77 -15.21
C ARG A 94 -4.40 3.64 -16.73
N PRO A 95 -5.55 3.39 -17.40
CA PRO A 95 -5.64 3.54 -18.83
C PRO A 95 -5.30 4.99 -19.17
N THR A 96 -4.14 5.18 -19.78
CA THR A 96 -3.73 6.51 -20.21
C THR A 96 -4.36 6.80 -21.55
N VAL A 97 -5.20 7.81 -21.57
CA VAL A 97 -5.52 8.67 -22.70
C VAL A 97 -6.50 8.11 -23.73
N ASP A 98 -7.57 8.84 -23.89
CA ASP A 98 -8.32 8.99 -25.13
C ASP A 98 -7.34 9.32 -26.26
N ASP A 99 -6.93 8.33 -27.03
CA ASP A 99 -6.19 8.56 -28.27
C ASP A 99 -7.23 8.80 -29.37
N GLN A 100 -7.27 10.01 -29.91
CA GLN A 100 -7.98 10.24 -31.15
C GLN A 100 -7.18 9.55 -32.25
N GLY A 101 -7.68 8.41 -32.71
CA GLY A 101 -7.18 7.76 -33.90
C GLY A 101 -7.23 8.72 -35.11
N SER A 102 -6.50 8.41 -36.15
CA SER A 102 -6.52 9.14 -37.41
C SER A 102 -7.91 9.21 -38.07
N ASP A 103 -8.88 8.46 -37.56
CA ASP A 103 -10.29 8.42 -37.92
C ASP A 103 -11.19 9.32 -37.06
N GLY A 104 -10.63 10.06 -36.10
CA GLY A 104 -11.38 10.91 -35.17
C GLY A 104 -12.21 10.16 -34.13
N VAL A 105 -12.08 8.85 -34.06
CA VAL A 105 -12.75 7.99 -33.03
C VAL A 105 -11.88 7.85 -31.80
N LEU A 106 -12.47 8.08 -30.63
CA LEU A 106 -11.83 7.82 -29.33
C LEU A 106 -11.66 6.30 -29.13
N HIS A 107 -10.48 5.82 -29.43
CA HIS A 107 -10.09 4.46 -29.06
C HIS A 107 -9.60 4.46 -27.60
N LYS A 108 -10.34 3.82 -26.72
CA LYS A 108 -9.80 3.45 -25.40
C LYS A 108 -8.67 2.45 -25.64
N ALA A 109 -7.46 2.93 -25.66
CA ALA A 109 -6.30 2.07 -25.57
C ALA A 109 -6.33 1.40 -24.18
N VAL A 110 -6.91 0.22 -24.10
CA VAL A 110 -6.69 -0.67 -22.97
C VAL A 110 -5.21 -1.04 -23.07
N ILE A 111 -4.39 -0.37 -22.28
CA ILE A 111 -3.02 -0.82 -22.10
C ILE A 111 -3.16 -2.12 -21.34
N VAL A 112 -3.02 -3.21 -22.06
CA VAL A 112 -2.85 -4.51 -21.44
C VAL A 112 -1.47 -4.48 -20.80
N PRO A 113 -1.38 -4.55 -19.50
CA PRO A 113 -0.13 -4.43 -18.76
C PRO A 113 0.79 -5.64 -18.91
N SER A 114 0.83 -6.29 -20.03
CA SER A 114 1.45 -7.63 -20.19
C SER A 114 2.98 -7.68 -20.22
N VAL A 115 3.68 -6.56 -20.32
CA VAL A 115 5.16 -6.58 -20.49
C VAL A 115 5.91 -6.39 -19.18
N GLY A 116 5.27 -6.02 -18.10
CA GLY A 116 5.95 -5.73 -16.84
C GLY A 116 5.26 -6.31 -15.61
N ASP A 117 4.02 -6.75 -15.75
CA ASP A 117 3.14 -7.02 -14.63
C ASP A 117 3.72 -8.08 -13.68
N GLY A 118 4.16 -9.22 -14.17
CA GLY A 118 4.68 -10.27 -13.32
C GLY A 118 6.00 -9.90 -12.63
N VAL A 119 6.89 -9.16 -13.31
CA VAL A 119 8.21 -8.80 -12.78
C VAL A 119 8.11 -7.62 -11.83
N PHE A 120 7.43 -6.56 -12.23
CA PHE A 120 7.31 -5.35 -11.43
C PHE A 120 6.32 -5.51 -10.27
N ASP A 121 5.23 -6.25 -10.45
CA ASP A 121 4.31 -6.57 -9.35
C ASP A 121 4.98 -7.44 -8.29
N ALA A 122 5.77 -8.44 -8.66
CA ALA A 122 6.53 -9.23 -7.71
C ALA A 122 7.58 -8.38 -6.98
N PHE A 123 8.25 -7.45 -7.68
CA PHE A 123 9.15 -6.49 -7.05
C PHE A 123 8.41 -5.55 -6.10
N ALA A 124 7.30 -4.96 -6.52
CA ALA A 124 6.48 -4.08 -5.70
C ALA A 124 5.94 -4.80 -4.45
N LYS A 125 5.47 -6.04 -4.58
CA LYS A 125 5.03 -6.87 -3.44
C LYS A 125 6.17 -7.12 -2.44
N LYS A 126 7.34 -7.53 -2.91
CA LYS A 126 8.51 -7.74 -2.03
C LYS A 126 8.93 -6.44 -1.34
N ALA A 127 8.95 -5.31 -2.06
CA ALA A 127 9.28 -4.01 -1.49
C ALA A 127 8.24 -3.57 -0.44
N SER A 128 6.95 -3.77 -0.70
CA SER A 128 5.88 -3.51 0.26
C SER A 128 5.99 -4.39 1.50
N ALA A 129 6.28 -5.67 1.34
CA ALA A 129 6.51 -6.58 2.46
C ALA A 129 7.74 -6.19 3.30
N GLN A 130 8.83 -5.74 2.68
CA GLN A 130 10.02 -5.23 3.37
C GLN A 130 9.68 -3.95 4.16
N PHE A 131 8.92 -3.03 3.58
CA PHE A 131 8.49 -1.82 4.27
C PHE A 131 7.56 -2.16 5.46
N ALA A 132 6.57 -3.03 5.26
CA ALA A 132 5.69 -3.49 6.32
C ALA A 132 6.47 -4.14 7.48
N ALA A 133 7.42 -5.02 7.19
CA ALA A 133 8.29 -5.63 8.19
C ALA A 133 9.17 -4.59 8.90
N PHE A 134 9.67 -3.59 8.18
CA PHE A 134 10.48 -2.52 8.74
C PHE A 134 9.70 -1.66 9.74
N ILE A 135 8.48 -1.27 9.46
CA ILE A 135 7.64 -0.48 10.40
C ILE A 135 7.00 -1.37 11.48
N GLY A 136 7.24 -2.69 11.46
CA GLY A 136 6.62 -3.64 12.40
C GLY A 136 5.11 -3.74 12.19
N ALA A 137 4.60 -3.23 11.06
CA ALA A 137 3.33 -3.65 10.53
C ALA A 137 3.38 -5.17 10.51
N ARG A 138 2.27 -5.83 10.80
CA ARG A 138 2.23 -7.27 10.95
C ARG A 138 3.26 -7.93 10.05
N PRO A 139 4.29 -8.59 10.61
CA PRO A 139 5.27 -9.21 9.78
C PRO A 139 4.53 -10.18 8.86
N ALA A 140 4.87 -10.20 7.58
CA ALA A 140 4.50 -11.25 6.65
C ALA A 140 4.86 -12.65 7.21
N SER A 141 5.55 -12.68 8.33
CA SER A 141 5.93 -13.79 9.18
C SER A 141 5.05 -13.99 10.42
N ALA A 142 3.88 -13.39 10.57
CA ALA A 142 2.87 -14.04 11.37
C ALA A 142 2.53 -15.31 10.60
N LYS A 143 3.34 -16.34 10.81
CA LYS A 143 3.26 -17.62 10.13
C LYS A 143 1.81 -18.07 10.14
N ALA A 144 1.27 -18.28 8.96
CA ALA A 144 -0.05 -18.86 8.84
C ALA A 144 -0.11 -20.11 9.74
N TYR A 145 -1.25 -20.36 10.33
CA TYR A 145 -1.44 -21.59 11.07
C TYR A 145 -1.20 -22.78 10.13
N SER A 146 -0.49 -23.77 10.60
CA SER A 146 -0.47 -25.06 9.92
C SER A 146 -1.88 -25.66 10.00
N GLY A 147 -2.33 -26.26 8.90
CA GLY A 147 -3.63 -26.89 8.79
C GLY A 147 -3.62 -28.02 7.77
N THR A 148 -4.73 -28.72 7.65
CA THR A 148 -4.95 -29.73 6.63
C THR A 148 -5.93 -29.17 5.60
N ALA A 149 -5.50 -29.06 4.35
CA ALA A 149 -6.34 -28.58 3.27
C ALA A 149 -7.15 -29.71 2.63
N SER A 150 -8.36 -29.41 2.24
CA SER A 150 -9.27 -30.31 1.53
C SER A 150 -10.10 -29.55 0.49
N SER A 151 -10.72 -30.30 -0.43
CA SER A 151 -11.59 -29.76 -1.45
C SER A 151 -12.76 -30.71 -1.69
N SER A 152 -13.92 -30.16 -2.06
CA SER A 152 -15.06 -30.94 -2.58
C SER A 152 -14.88 -31.36 -4.04
N MET A 153 -13.86 -30.82 -4.71
CA MET A 153 -13.52 -31.10 -6.11
C MET A 153 -12.31 -32.01 -6.19
N GLY A 154 -12.18 -32.76 -7.27
CA GLY A 154 -11.01 -33.57 -7.56
C GLY A 154 -9.80 -32.70 -7.90
N GLN A 155 -8.63 -33.34 -8.02
CA GLN A 155 -7.39 -32.69 -8.39
C GLN A 155 -6.95 -33.05 -9.81
N TRP A 156 -6.27 -32.13 -10.49
CA TRP A 156 -5.58 -32.38 -11.74
C TRP A 156 -4.16 -32.90 -11.46
N GLU A 157 -3.86 -34.11 -11.94
CA GLU A 157 -2.57 -34.76 -11.77
C GLU A 157 -2.08 -34.79 -10.31
N ALA A 158 -0.84 -34.39 -10.06
CA ALA A 158 -0.21 -34.36 -8.74
C ALA A 158 -0.50 -33.05 -7.96
N ASN A 159 -1.40 -32.17 -8.44
CA ASN A 159 -1.70 -30.88 -7.82
C ASN A 159 -2.72 -31.03 -6.69
N SER A 160 -2.31 -31.66 -5.60
CA SER A 160 -3.18 -32.04 -4.47
C SER A 160 -3.55 -30.85 -3.57
N PRO A 161 -4.66 -30.94 -2.80
CA PRO A 161 -5.05 -29.91 -1.85
C PRO A 161 -3.99 -29.53 -0.81
N SER A 162 -3.07 -30.45 -0.47
CA SER A 162 -1.99 -30.17 0.48
C SER A 162 -1.06 -29.02 0.05
N ARG A 163 -1.00 -28.73 -1.24
CA ARG A 163 -0.22 -27.61 -1.78
C ARG A 163 -0.82 -26.24 -1.48
N MET A 164 -2.06 -26.18 -1.03
CA MET A 164 -2.68 -24.93 -0.60
C MET A 164 -2.17 -24.42 0.76
N VAL A 165 -1.41 -25.22 1.50
CA VAL A 165 -0.94 -24.90 2.87
C VAL A 165 0.51 -25.31 3.10
N ASP A 166 1.30 -25.40 2.04
CA ASP A 166 2.71 -25.80 2.11
C ASP A 166 3.68 -24.60 2.29
N GLY A 167 3.16 -23.38 2.27
CA GLY A 167 3.94 -22.15 2.43
C GLY A 167 4.71 -21.76 1.18
N ASN A 168 4.36 -22.30 0.00
CA ASN A 168 5.08 -22.10 -1.24
C ASN A 168 4.17 -21.65 -2.39
N LEU A 169 4.13 -20.36 -2.65
CA LEU A 169 3.36 -19.75 -3.74
C LEU A 169 3.73 -20.24 -5.16
N SER A 170 4.80 -21.03 -5.31
CA SER A 170 5.20 -21.65 -6.59
C SER A 170 4.58 -23.02 -6.83
N THR A 171 3.97 -23.63 -5.81
CA THR A 171 3.15 -24.84 -5.92
C THR A 171 1.67 -24.46 -5.96
N LEU A 172 0.81 -25.37 -6.38
CA LEU A 172 -0.62 -25.09 -6.43
C LEU A 172 -1.46 -26.37 -6.32
N TYR A 173 -2.64 -26.24 -5.76
CA TYR A 173 -3.74 -27.14 -5.98
C TYR A 173 -4.45 -26.73 -7.27
N TRP A 174 -4.78 -27.70 -8.13
CA TRP A 174 -5.52 -27.46 -9.35
C TRP A 174 -6.69 -28.44 -9.44
N THR A 175 -7.91 -27.93 -9.63
CA THR A 175 -9.08 -28.78 -9.79
C THR A 175 -9.06 -29.50 -11.15
N ASN A 176 -9.73 -30.65 -11.22
CA ASN A 176 -9.96 -31.37 -12.48
C ASN A 176 -11.39 -31.18 -13.03
N VAL A 177 -12.15 -30.31 -12.37
CA VAL A 177 -13.52 -29.93 -12.75
C VAL A 177 -13.72 -28.44 -12.48
N SER A 178 -14.64 -27.82 -13.21
CA SER A 178 -15.13 -26.48 -12.90
C SER A 178 -15.96 -26.50 -11.62
N PRO A 179 -15.82 -25.49 -10.73
CA PRO A 179 -16.68 -25.40 -9.56
C PRO A 179 -18.12 -25.16 -9.95
N GLU A 180 -19.01 -25.87 -9.27
CA GLU A 180 -20.44 -25.62 -9.25
C GLU A 180 -20.83 -24.89 -7.97
N LYS A 181 -22.04 -24.37 -7.91
CA LYS A 181 -22.57 -23.77 -6.69
C LYS A 181 -22.45 -24.71 -5.50
N GLY A 182 -21.75 -24.30 -4.46
CA GLY A 182 -21.49 -25.11 -3.28
C GLY A 182 -20.13 -25.83 -3.29
N SER A 183 -19.41 -25.88 -4.41
CA SER A 183 -18.03 -26.37 -4.45
C SER A 183 -17.14 -25.55 -3.53
N TYR A 184 -16.18 -26.17 -2.82
CA TYR A 184 -15.34 -25.46 -1.87
C TYR A 184 -13.91 -26.00 -1.81
N VAL A 185 -13.02 -25.15 -1.32
CA VAL A 185 -11.71 -25.49 -0.75
C VAL A 185 -11.70 -25.08 0.71
N GLN A 186 -11.07 -25.86 1.58
CA GLN A 186 -11.15 -25.72 3.03
C GLN A 186 -9.83 -26.02 3.71
N VAL A 187 -9.56 -25.31 4.82
CA VAL A 187 -8.47 -25.61 5.75
C VAL A 187 -9.06 -25.99 7.11
N ASP A 188 -8.66 -27.13 7.66
CA ASP A 188 -8.87 -27.51 9.05
C ASP A 188 -7.61 -27.19 9.87
N LEU A 189 -7.72 -26.30 10.85
CA LEU A 189 -6.64 -25.86 11.71
C LEU A 189 -6.33 -26.85 12.85
N GLY A 190 -7.05 -27.98 12.90
CA GLY A 190 -6.89 -29.02 13.92
C GLY A 190 -7.52 -28.70 15.28
N SER A 191 -7.67 -27.43 15.61
CA SER A 191 -8.33 -26.94 16.82
C SER A 191 -8.89 -25.55 16.61
N VAL A 192 -9.80 -25.12 17.45
CA VAL A 192 -10.31 -23.74 17.44
C VAL A 192 -9.16 -22.78 17.76
N LYS A 193 -8.96 -21.81 16.90
CA LYS A 193 -7.90 -20.78 17.02
C LYS A 193 -8.47 -19.38 16.75
N PRO A 194 -7.89 -18.34 17.35
CA PRO A 194 -8.25 -16.96 17.00
C PRO A 194 -7.68 -16.61 15.62
N ILE A 195 -8.52 -16.16 14.70
CA ILE A 195 -8.16 -15.76 13.34
C ILE A 195 -8.26 -14.25 13.24
N GLY A 196 -7.21 -13.61 12.74
CA GLY A 196 -7.18 -12.17 12.44
C GLY A 196 -7.30 -11.87 10.95
N GLN A 197 -6.77 -12.75 10.08
CA GLN A 197 -6.82 -12.53 8.64
C GLN A 197 -6.81 -13.86 7.90
N VAL A 198 -7.44 -13.86 6.73
CA VAL A 198 -7.36 -14.94 5.74
C VAL A 198 -6.90 -14.35 4.42
N ALA A 199 -5.96 -15.02 3.75
CA ALA A 199 -5.55 -14.73 2.37
C ALA A 199 -5.58 -16.02 1.55
N VAL A 200 -6.22 -15.97 0.36
CA VAL A 200 -6.28 -17.11 -0.56
C VAL A 200 -5.77 -16.64 -1.91
N HIS A 201 -4.61 -17.15 -2.29
CA HIS A 201 -3.93 -16.85 -3.53
C HIS A 201 -4.41 -17.81 -4.61
N GLN A 202 -5.20 -17.30 -5.54
CA GLN A 202 -5.82 -18.06 -6.63
C GLN A 202 -5.06 -17.82 -7.95
N ALA A 203 -5.44 -18.57 -8.99
CA ALA A 203 -4.94 -18.42 -10.35
C ALA A 203 -3.40 -18.60 -10.47
N ASP A 204 -2.80 -18.14 -11.55
CA ASP A 204 -1.34 -18.20 -11.76
C ASP A 204 -0.57 -17.18 -10.93
N ASP A 205 -1.19 -16.03 -10.65
CA ASP A 205 -0.71 -14.99 -9.73
C ASP A 205 -1.89 -14.17 -9.18
N ASP A 206 -1.61 -13.21 -8.28
CA ASP A 206 -2.65 -12.40 -7.62
C ASP A 206 -3.25 -11.30 -8.52
N THR A 207 -2.93 -11.30 -9.82
CA THR A 207 -3.43 -10.36 -10.81
C THR A 207 -4.07 -11.04 -12.02
N ALA A 208 -3.94 -12.38 -12.11
CA ALA A 208 -4.48 -13.18 -13.20
C ALA A 208 -6.02 -13.12 -13.26
N THR A 209 -6.58 -13.32 -14.45
CA THR A 209 -8.03 -13.22 -14.70
C THR A 209 -8.70 -14.57 -14.96
N GLY A 210 -7.98 -15.68 -14.81
CA GLY A 210 -8.48 -17.04 -15.06
C GLY A 210 -8.20 -18.02 -13.93
N ASP A 211 -8.80 -19.20 -13.98
CA ASP A 211 -8.54 -20.31 -13.05
C ASP A 211 -8.72 -19.97 -11.56
N MET A 212 -9.80 -19.28 -11.21
CA MET A 212 -10.18 -18.89 -9.85
C MET A 212 -11.66 -19.14 -9.58
N PHE A 213 -12.09 -19.03 -8.33
CA PHE A 213 -13.52 -18.87 -8.05
C PHE A 213 -13.97 -17.49 -8.52
N TYR A 214 -14.91 -17.43 -9.45
CA TYR A 214 -15.45 -16.17 -9.97
C TYR A 214 -16.50 -15.56 -9.04
N HIS A 215 -17.25 -16.39 -8.33
CA HIS A 215 -18.24 -15.97 -7.33
C HIS A 215 -18.03 -16.82 -6.09
N ALA A 216 -17.53 -16.23 -5.03
CA ALA A 216 -17.13 -16.96 -3.83
C ALA A 216 -17.59 -16.29 -2.55
N ALA A 217 -17.86 -17.09 -1.53
CA ALA A 217 -18.00 -16.68 -0.14
C ALA A 217 -16.81 -17.23 0.66
N LEU A 218 -16.17 -16.38 1.45
CA LEU A 218 -15.28 -16.80 2.52
C LEU A 218 -16.11 -17.05 3.76
N GLU A 219 -15.95 -18.24 4.34
CA GLU A 219 -16.74 -18.70 5.48
C GLU A 219 -15.82 -19.33 6.53
N TYR A 220 -16.20 -19.24 7.80
CA TYR A 220 -15.50 -19.87 8.91
C TYR A 220 -16.46 -20.64 9.83
N SER A 221 -15.92 -21.61 10.56
CA SER A 221 -16.71 -22.49 11.43
C SER A 221 -15.87 -23.01 12.60
N VAL A 222 -16.53 -23.24 13.73
CA VAL A 222 -15.95 -23.91 14.91
C VAL A 222 -16.05 -25.44 14.78
N ASP A 223 -17.15 -25.94 14.20
CA ASP A 223 -17.55 -27.35 14.21
C ASP A 223 -17.54 -28.03 12.83
N GLY A 224 -17.32 -27.26 11.76
CA GLY A 224 -17.33 -27.72 10.37
C GLY A 224 -18.74 -27.98 9.80
N SER A 225 -19.79 -27.73 10.58
CA SER A 225 -21.19 -27.92 10.18
C SER A 225 -21.97 -26.59 10.11
N THR A 226 -21.75 -25.72 11.08
CA THR A 226 -22.36 -24.37 11.13
C THR A 226 -21.36 -23.35 10.62
N TRP A 227 -21.71 -22.62 9.58
CA TRP A 227 -20.83 -21.71 8.88
C TRP A 227 -21.29 -20.26 9.02
N THR A 228 -20.34 -19.39 9.29
CA THR A 228 -20.53 -17.93 9.31
C THR A 228 -19.81 -17.32 8.12
N ALA A 229 -20.51 -16.49 7.33
CA ALA A 229 -19.92 -15.77 6.22
C ALA A 229 -19.03 -14.62 6.74
N ALA A 230 -17.83 -14.53 6.20
CA ALA A 230 -16.90 -13.41 6.43
C ALA A 230 -17.00 -12.36 5.32
N GLY A 231 -17.28 -12.77 4.08
CA GLY A 231 -17.43 -11.86 2.95
C GLY A 231 -17.69 -12.60 1.64
N ASN A 232 -18.16 -11.86 0.63
CA ASN A 232 -18.30 -12.34 -0.75
C ASN A 232 -17.24 -11.67 -1.62
N PHE A 233 -16.77 -12.40 -2.63
CA PHE A 233 -15.70 -11.99 -3.53
C PHE A 233 -16.07 -12.38 -4.96
N ASP A 234 -15.96 -11.42 -5.86
CA ASP A 234 -16.20 -11.62 -7.28
C ASP A 234 -14.91 -11.41 -8.06
N SER A 235 -14.51 -12.41 -8.85
CA SER A 235 -13.34 -12.38 -9.72
C SER A 235 -12.07 -11.87 -9.02
N ALA A 236 -11.80 -12.37 -7.83
CA ALA A 236 -10.68 -11.93 -6.99
C ALA A 236 -9.54 -12.96 -7.02
N PRO A 237 -8.45 -12.75 -7.79
CA PRO A 237 -7.31 -13.67 -7.80
C PRO A 237 -6.60 -13.74 -6.44
N LEU A 238 -6.71 -12.70 -5.63
CA LEU A 238 -6.36 -12.70 -4.21
C LEU A 238 -7.60 -12.37 -3.37
N ILE A 239 -8.14 -13.38 -2.69
CA ILE A 239 -9.13 -13.17 -1.63
C ILE A 239 -8.37 -12.81 -0.36
N LYS A 240 -8.52 -11.57 0.12
CA LYS A 240 -7.93 -11.12 1.38
C LYS A 240 -9.01 -10.53 2.28
N HIS A 241 -9.14 -11.08 3.48
CA HIS A 241 -10.10 -10.62 4.47
C HIS A 241 -9.44 -10.47 5.83
N THR A 242 -9.53 -9.28 6.41
CA THR A 242 -9.07 -8.99 7.78
C THR A 242 -10.30 -8.78 8.65
N PHE A 243 -10.40 -9.55 9.73
CA PHE A 243 -11.52 -9.44 10.66
C PHE A 243 -11.39 -8.19 11.52
N GLU A 244 -12.46 -7.43 11.69
CA GLU A 244 -12.48 -6.24 12.58
C GLU A 244 -12.19 -6.60 14.04
N ALA A 245 -12.66 -7.75 14.48
CA ALA A 245 -12.26 -8.39 15.74
C ALA A 245 -11.91 -9.85 15.46
N PRO A 246 -10.93 -10.42 16.17
CA PRO A 246 -10.55 -11.82 15.95
C PRO A 246 -11.73 -12.77 16.10
N VAL A 247 -11.93 -13.66 15.15
CA VAL A 247 -12.95 -14.70 15.21
C VAL A 247 -12.34 -16.01 15.71
N GLN A 248 -13.14 -16.83 16.39
CA GLN A 248 -12.74 -18.16 16.81
C GLN A 248 -13.22 -19.17 15.79
N ALA A 249 -12.30 -19.90 15.15
CA ALA A 249 -12.67 -20.95 14.20
C ALA A 249 -11.63 -22.06 14.17
N ARG A 250 -12.10 -23.26 13.79
CA ARG A 250 -11.25 -24.39 13.43
C ARG A 250 -11.19 -24.58 11.92
N TYR A 251 -12.29 -24.27 11.22
CA TYR A 251 -12.40 -24.47 9.79
C TYR A 251 -12.58 -23.12 9.08
N VAL A 252 -11.90 -22.97 7.97
CA VAL A 252 -12.04 -21.81 7.07
C VAL A 252 -12.17 -22.35 5.65
N ARG A 253 -13.13 -21.83 4.88
CA ARG A 253 -13.32 -22.24 3.49
C ARG A 253 -13.65 -21.08 2.56
N VAL A 254 -13.29 -21.27 1.29
CA VAL A 254 -13.85 -20.52 0.17
C VAL A 254 -14.83 -21.43 -0.54
N ARG A 255 -16.08 -20.99 -0.66
CA ARG A 255 -17.17 -21.74 -1.29
C ARG A 255 -17.74 -20.97 -2.48
N ALA A 256 -17.87 -21.63 -3.61
CA ALA A 256 -18.54 -21.09 -4.79
C ALA A 256 -20.00 -20.75 -4.47
N THR A 257 -20.41 -19.51 -4.72
CA THR A 257 -21.80 -19.06 -4.60
C THR A 257 -22.58 -19.28 -5.88
N ASP A 258 -21.86 -19.44 -7.00
CA ASP A 258 -22.39 -19.81 -8.31
C ASP A 258 -21.34 -20.62 -9.09
N ALA A 259 -21.72 -21.21 -10.22
CA ALA A 259 -20.82 -21.91 -11.12
C ALA A 259 -19.87 -20.93 -11.82
N ASN A 260 -18.66 -21.40 -12.14
CA ASN A 260 -17.73 -20.59 -12.92
C ASN A 260 -18.20 -20.43 -14.36
N PRO A 261 -18.06 -19.24 -14.95
CA PRO A 261 -18.36 -19.03 -16.36
C PRO A 261 -17.40 -19.85 -17.25
N GLY A 262 -17.90 -20.38 -18.38
CA GLY A 262 -17.06 -21.05 -19.36
C GLY A 262 -16.38 -22.33 -18.89
N ALA A 263 -16.90 -22.98 -17.84
CA ALA A 263 -16.35 -24.21 -17.26
C ALA A 263 -14.84 -24.08 -16.86
N GLN A 264 -14.42 -22.92 -16.39
CA GLN A 264 -13.04 -22.69 -15.94
C GLN A 264 -12.77 -23.40 -14.61
N TRP A 265 -11.58 -23.97 -14.49
CA TRP A 265 -11.12 -24.66 -13.28
C TRP A 265 -10.64 -23.66 -12.23
N VAL A 266 -10.12 -24.15 -11.10
CA VAL A 266 -9.58 -23.31 -10.03
C VAL A 266 -8.16 -23.76 -9.69
N LYS A 267 -7.27 -22.81 -9.58
CA LYS A 267 -5.93 -22.95 -9.01
C LYS A 267 -5.86 -22.23 -7.68
N ILE A 268 -5.36 -22.87 -6.65
CA ILE A 268 -5.07 -22.25 -5.34
C ILE A 268 -3.60 -22.49 -5.05
N ARG A 269 -2.82 -21.43 -5.03
CA ARG A 269 -1.37 -21.47 -4.73
C ARG A 269 -1.11 -21.51 -3.24
N GLU A 270 -1.90 -20.77 -2.46
CA GLU A 270 -1.76 -20.76 -1.00
C GLU A 270 -3.09 -20.34 -0.35
N PHE A 271 -3.39 -20.92 0.81
CA PHE A 271 -4.54 -20.59 1.65
C PHE A 271 -4.04 -20.30 3.07
N GLU A 272 -3.78 -19.04 3.34
CA GLU A 272 -3.21 -18.57 4.59
C GLU A 272 -4.30 -18.21 5.59
N VAL A 273 -4.26 -18.79 6.78
CA VAL A 273 -5.08 -18.42 7.93
C VAL A 273 -4.16 -17.96 9.03
N THR A 274 -4.20 -16.68 9.39
CA THR A 274 -3.22 -16.08 10.27
C THR A 274 -3.81 -15.61 11.60
N PRO A 275 -3.02 -15.67 12.70
CA PRO A 275 -3.45 -15.17 14.00
C PRO A 275 -3.75 -13.65 13.97
N PRO A 276 -4.53 -13.13 14.93
CA PRO A 276 -4.78 -11.70 15.04
C PRO A 276 -3.53 -10.92 15.45
N VAL A 277 -3.40 -9.68 14.96
CA VAL A 277 -2.34 -8.75 15.38
C VAL A 277 -2.68 -8.15 16.74
N GLY A 278 -3.96 -8.01 17.04
CA GLY A 278 -4.50 -7.39 18.25
C GLY A 278 -6.00 -7.15 18.09
N VAL A 279 -6.64 -6.62 19.12
CA VAL A 279 -8.01 -6.11 19.04
C VAL A 279 -7.93 -4.62 18.73
N TYR A 280 -8.68 -4.16 17.77
CA TYR A 280 -8.72 -2.74 17.39
C TYR A 280 -10.15 -2.21 17.41
N SER A 281 -10.31 -0.92 17.64
CA SER A 281 -11.60 -0.23 17.68
C SER A 281 -11.51 1.23 17.25
N THR A 282 -12.65 1.77 16.86
CA THR A 282 -12.83 3.19 16.55
C THR A 282 -14.29 3.59 16.75
N ASN A 283 -14.53 4.85 17.07
CA ASN A 283 -15.88 5.47 16.99
C ASN A 283 -16.05 6.31 15.72
N VAL A 284 -15.04 6.34 14.84
CA VAL A 284 -15.06 7.10 13.58
C VAL A 284 -15.75 6.28 12.50
N LYS A 285 -16.74 6.87 11.83
CA LYS A 285 -17.38 6.21 10.69
C LYS A 285 -16.41 6.05 9.51
N ALA A 286 -16.25 4.84 9.03
CA ALA A 286 -15.48 4.55 7.84
C ALA A 286 -16.15 5.11 6.57
N ALA A 287 -15.36 5.55 5.61
CA ALA A 287 -15.81 5.86 4.26
C ALA A 287 -16.27 4.59 3.54
N GLU A 288 -17.05 4.74 2.47
CA GLU A 288 -17.48 3.62 1.64
C GLU A 288 -16.26 2.85 1.09
N GLY A 289 -16.31 1.54 1.14
CA GLY A 289 -15.21 0.67 0.73
C GLY A 289 -14.00 0.66 1.68
N SER A 290 -14.12 1.26 2.88
CA SER A 290 -13.08 1.28 3.91
C SER A 290 -13.56 0.62 5.20
N SER A 291 -12.60 0.12 6.00
CA SER A 291 -12.82 -0.45 7.32
C SER A 291 -11.66 -0.06 8.22
N VAL A 292 -11.88 0.03 9.52
CA VAL A 292 -10.81 0.27 10.49
C VAL A 292 -9.75 -0.84 10.48
N ALA A 293 -10.15 -2.05 10.08
CA ALA A 293 -9.25 -3.19 9.91
C ALA A 293 -8.07 -2.89 8.99
N LEU A 294 -8.27 -2.02 7.98
CA LEU A 294 -7.23 -1.64 7.01
C LEU A 294 -6.10 -0.78 7.61
N ALA A 295 -6.25 -0.31 8.85
CA ALA A 295 -5.16 0.34 9.59
C ALA A 295 -4.28 -0.67 10.36
N PHE A 296 -4.62 -1.97 10.30
CA PHE A 296 -4.00 -3.04 11.11
C PHE A 296 -3.80 -4.33 10.31
N ASP A 297 -3.91 -4.29 9.00
CA ASP A 297 -3.90 -5.49 8.15
C ASP A 297 -2.49 -5.88 7.67
N GLY A 298 -1.49 -5.11 8.04
CA GLY A 298 -0.10 -5.33 7.64
C GLY A 298 0.18 -5.01 6.17
N ASP A 299 -0.78 -4.39 5.48
CA ASP A 299 -0.67 -3.99 4.10
C ASP A 299 -0.74 -2.47 3.97
N VAL A 300 0.41 -1.83 3.97
CA VAL A 300 0.52 -0.37 3.87
C VAL A 300 0.03 0.22 2.54
N SER A 301 -0.35 -0.62 1.57
CA SER A 301 -1.02 -0.18 0.35
C SER A 301 -2.50 0.11 0.58
N THR A 302 -3.12 -0.52 1.57
CA THR A 302 -4.49 -0.27 2.02
C THR A 302 -4.56 0.91 3.00
N ALA A 303 -5.75 1.37 3.35
CA ALA A 303 -5.90 2.41 4.37
C ALA A 303 -7.31 2.45 4.95
N PHE A 304 -7.42 2.64 6.26
CA PHE A 304 -8.62 3.17 6.87
C PHE A 304 -8.82 4.64 6.44
N ARG A 305 -10.00 4.94 5.93
CA ARG A 305 -10.41 6.28 5.54
C ARG A 305 -11.66 6.65 6.32
N ALA A 306 -11.65 7.77 7.03
CA ALA A 306 -12.85 8.28 7.68
C ALA A 306 -13.80 8.92 6.66
N ALA A 307 -15.11 8.78 6.89
CA ALA A 307 -16.14 9.36 6.02
C ALA A 307 -16.28 10.87 6.19
N THR A 308 -15.90 11.41 7.35
CA THR A 308 -16.13 12.80 7.74
C THR A 308 -14.93 13.39 8.47
N PRO A 309 -14.80 14.71 8.51
CA PRO A 309 -13.86 15.39 9.40
C PRO A 309 -14.03 14.97 10.86
N VAL A 310 -12.95 15.06 11.61
CA VAL A 310 -12.83 14.61 13.00
C VAL A 310 -13.69 15.45 13.95
N LYS A 311 -14.37 14.77 14.88
CA LYS A 311 -15.11 15.36 15.99
C LYS A 311 -14.34 15.21 17.29
N ALA A 312 -14.73 15.98 18.30
CA ALA A 312 -14.17 15.82 19.65
C ALA A 312 -14.48 14.41 20.19
N GLY A 313 -13.45 13.74 20.69
CA GLY A 313 -13.57 12.38 21.23
C GLY A 313 -13.42 11.26 20.21
N ASP A 314 -13.17 11.58 18.93
CA ASP A 314 -12.88 10.57 17.92
C ASP A 314 -11.52 9.93 18.17
N PHE A 315 -11.46 8.61 17.97
CA PHE A 315 -10.22 7.83 18.17
C PHE A 315 -10.12 6.62 17.26
N VAL A 316 -8.90 6.12 17.13
CA VAL A 316 -8.57 4.79 16.60
C VAL A 316 -7.64 4.12 17.59
N SER A 317 -7.93 2.88 18.02
CA SER A 317 -7.12 2.17 19.00
C SER A 317 -6.89 0.71 18.66
N PHE A 318 -5.86 0.12 19.26
CA PHE A 318 -5.62 -1.32 19.21
C PHE A 318 -4.92 -1.82 20.48
N VAL A 319 -5.15 -3.09 20.79
CA VAL A 319 -4.47 -3.83 21.83
C VAL A 319 -3.32 -4.59 21.18
N PRO A 320 -2.05 -4.33 21.53
CA PRO A 320 -0.91 -5.08 20.99
C PRO A 320 -1.01 -6.58 21.27
N ALA A 321 -0.48 -7.39 20.37
CA ALA A 321 -0.43 -8.84 20.57
C ALA A 321 0.37 -9.19 21.83
N LYS A 322 -0.05 -10.24 22.54
CA LYS A 322 0.66 -10.72 23.73
C LYS A 322 2.11 -11.11 23.40
N GLY A 323 3.04 -10.74 24.26
CA GLY A 323 4.47 -11.05 24.10
C GLY A 323 5.25 -9.99 23.33
N VAL A 324 4.62 -8.93 22.84
CA VAL A 324 5.30 -7.77 22.32
C VAL A 324 5.61 -6.80 23.45
N THR A 325 6.87 -6.36 23.55
CA THR A 325 7.28 -5.28 24.46
C THR A 325 7.50 -4.02 23.62
N PRO A 326 6.50 -3.13 23.52
CA PRO A 326 6.59 -1.98 22.64
C PRO A 326 7.70 -1.01 23.09
N ARG A 327 8.55 -0.61 22.15
CA ARG A 327 9.51 0.50 22.31
C ARG A 327 9.07 1.76 21.60
N GLN A 328 8.37 1.60 20.49
CA GLN A 328 7.76 2.72 19.77
C GLN A 328 6.36 2.35 19.30
N ALA A 329 5.48 3.35 19.25
CA ALA A 329 4.23 3.32 18.50
C ALA A 329 4.44 4.03 17.15
N ILE A 330 3.98 3.39 16.08
CA ILE A 330 4.14 3.85 14.71
C ILE A 330 2.77 4.19 14.13
N VAL A 331 2.68 5.31 13.42
CA VAL A 331 1.51 5.68 12.61
C VAL A 331 1.98 6.02 11.21
N VAL A 332 1.42 5.34 10.21
CA VAL A 332 1.63 5.62 8.79
C VAL A 332 0.33 6.13 8.19
N GLY A 333 0.34 7.33 7.63
CA GLY A 333 -0.82 7.96 7.03
C GLY A 333 -0.93 9.44 7.35
N THR A 334 -2.04 10.04 6.99
CA THR A 334 -2.33 11.45 7.28
C THR A 334 -3.42 11.53 8.34
N ALA A 335 -3.02 11.90 9.54
CA ALA A 335 -3.91 12.11 10.68
C ALA A 335 -3.34 13.22 11.56
N ARG A 336 -4.13 13.80 12.44
CA ARG A 336 -3.70 14.75 13.48
C ARG A 336 -4.29 14.32 14.81
N GLY A 337 -3.51 14.41 15.88
CA GLY A 337 -3.98 13.99 17.19
C GLY A 337 -2.88 13.61 18.14
N GLU A 338 -3.23 12.97 19.23
CA GLU A 338 -2.32 12.52 20.28
C GLU A 338 -2.22 11.00 20.28
N ILE A 339 -1.01 10.47 20.26
CA ILE A 339 -0.75 9.06 20.52
C ILE A 339 -0.66 8.85 22.03
N GLN A 340 -1.47 7.93 22.51
CA GLN A 340 -1.58 7.58 23.92
C GLN A 340 -1.41 6.08 24.11
N VAL A 341 -0.79 5.71 25.23
CA VAL A 341 -0.69 4.32 25.68
C VAL A 341 -1.42 4.14 27.01
N ARG A 342 -2.06 2.99 27.17
CA ARG A 342 -2.75 2.63 28.42
C ARG A 342 -1.94 1.59 29.19
N SER A 343 -1.81 1.83 30.48
CA SER A 343 -1.29 0.87 31.46
C SER A 343 -2.22 0.88 32.67
N GLY A 344 -2.87 -0.23 32.93
CA GLY A 344 -3.96 -0.31 33.92
C GLY A 344 -5.12 0.62 33.56
N GLN A 345 -5.44 1.57 34.45
CA GLN A 345 -6.49 2.57 34.24
C GLN A 345 -5.98 3.90 33.69
N THR A 346 -4.67 4.04 33.45
CA THR A 346 -4.05 5.33 33.14
C THR A 346 -3.69 5.40 31.65
N TRP A 347 -4.14 6.47 30.98
CA TRP A 347 -3.71 6.86 29.66
C TRP A 347 -2.57 7.88 29.75
N THR A 348 -1.50 7.65 29.03
CA THR A 348 -0.34 8.56 28.95
C THR A 348 -0.13 8.97 27.49
N THR A 349 -0.13 10.28 27.22
CA THR A 349 0.26 10.81 25.91
C THR A 349 1.76 10.66 25.70
N ILE A 350 2.16 9.96 24.64
CA ILE A 350 3.56 9.73 24.28
C ILE A 350 4.01 10.58 23.09
N GLY A 351 3.11 11.31 22.45
CA GLY A 351 3.42 12.24 21.38
C GLY A 351 2.20 12.84 20.71
N THR A 352 2.45 13.83 19.83
CA THR A 352 1.41 14.54 19.11
C THR A 352 1.75 14.61 17.62
N ILE A 353 0.76 14.30 16.78
CA ILE A 353 0.83 14.48 15.32
C ILE A 353 0.18 15.83 15.01
N SER A 354 0.98 16.81 14.60
CA SER A 354 0.52 18.17 14.27
C SER A 354 0.74 18.56 12.82
N ASP A 355 1.63 17.85 12.14
CA ASP A 355 1.99 18.10 10.75
C ASP A 355 1.27 17.14 9.78
N GLY A 356 1.56 17.28 8.50
CA GLY A 356 1.03 16.40 7.45
C GLY A 356 2.00 15.31 7.02
N ALA A 357 3.06 15.04 7.80
CA ALA A 357 4.00 13.98 7.47
C ALA A 357 3.30 12.61 7.50
N PRO A 358 3.60 11.72 6.56
CA PRO A 358 2.91 10.44 6.48
C PRO A 358 3.49 9.36 7.40
N PHE A 359 4.53 9.66 8.19
CA PHE A 359 5.16 8.73 9.10
C PHE A 359 5.47 9.38 10.45
N HIS A 360 5.05 8.71 11.51
CA HIS A 360 5.34 9.12 12.89
C HIS A 360 5.75 7.91 13.72
N ALA A 361 6.80 8.09 14.52
CA ALA A 361 7.28 7.11 15.48
C ALA A 361 7.45 7.78 16.86
N PHE A 362 6.80 7.23 17.87
CA PHE A 362 6.77 7.77 19.22
C PHE A 362 7.37 6.77 20.20
N ALA A 363 8.34 7.19 20.98
CA ALA A 363 8.96 6.36 21.99
C ALA A 363 7.93 6.00 23.09
N VAL A 364 7.82 4.74 23.41
CA VAL A 364 7.10 4.26 24.58
C VAL A 364 8.05 4.31 25.77
N PRO A 365 7.66 4.94 26.90
CA PRO A 365 8.52 5.01 28.08
C PRO A 365 8.94 3.62 28.55
N ALA A 366 10.21 3.46 28.87
CA ALA A 366 10.76 2.18 29.30
C ALA A 366 10.02 1.64 30.54
N GLY A 367 9.75 0.34 30.57
CA GLY A 367 9.03 -0.31 31.66
C GLY A 367 7.50 -0.14 31.64
N THR A 368 6.94 0.54 30.63
CA THR A 368 5.49 0.66 30.47
C THR A 368 4.89 -0.68 30.02
N ASN A 369 3.97 -1.22 30.80
CA ASN A 369 3.14 -2.35 30.35
C ASN A 369 2.03 -1.81 29.46
N VAL A 370 2.25 -1.83 28.14
CA VAL A 370 1.28 -1.30 27.17
C VAL A 370 0.15 -2.30 26.95
N GLU A 371 -1.03 -1.98 27.44
CA GLU A 371 -2.24 -2.78 27.25
C GLU A 371 -3.06 -2.34 26.06
N GLU A 372 -2.98 -1.05 25.70
CA GLU A 372 -3.67 -0.49 24.54
C GLU A 372 -2.93 0.74 24.04
N VAL A 373 -2.96 0.96 22.72
CA VAL A 373 -2.46 2.16 22.05
C VAL A 373 -3.61 2.82 21.32
N ARG A 374 -3.76 4.13 21.45
CA ARG A 374 -4.76 4.89 20.69
C ARG A 374 -4.22 6.17 20.11
N LEU A 375 -4.73 6.53 18.96
CA LEU A 375 -4.65 7.85 18.38
C LEU A 375 -5.95 8.58 18.71
N MET A 376 -5.88 9.54 19.64
CA MET A 376 -6.96 10.50 19.88
C MET A 376 -6.90 11.57 18.82
N LEU A 377 -7.88 11.60 17.95
CA LEU A 377 -7.89 12.47 16.78
C LEU A 377 -8.18 13.93 17.17
N ALA A 378 -7.50 14.88 16.56
CA ALA A 378 -7.69 16.30 16.83
C ALA A 378 -8.99 16.81 16.21
N ALA A 379 -9.90 17.32 17.03
CA ALA A 379 -11.18 17.86 16.58
C ALA A 379 -10.99 18.96 15.53
N GLY A 380 -11.84 18.94 14.50
CA GLY A 380 -11.79 19.90 13.39
C GLY A 380 -10.72 19.62 12.34
N SER A 381 -9.90 18.57 12.51
CA SER A 381 -8.97 18.17 11.47
C SER A 381 -9.68 17.46 10.30
N PRO A 382 -9.07 17.44 9.10
CA PRO A 382 -9.59 16.70 7.96
C PRO A 382 -9.81 15.22 8.29
N ALA A 383 -10.64 14.54 7.50
CA ALA A 383 -10.86 13.11 7.62
C ALA A 383 -9.51 12.35 7.53
N PRO A 384 -9.15 11.55 8.55
CA PRO A 384 -7.89 10.85 8.58
C PRO A 384 -7.83 9.74 7.54
N VAL A 385 -6.62 9.49 7.04
CA VAL A 385 -6.26 8.34 6.24
C VAL A 385 -5.14 7.63 6.97
N ILE A 386 -5.42 6.47 7.59
CA ILE A 386 -4.45 5.69 8.36
C ILE A 386 -4.18 4.42 7.59
N ARG A 387 -2.94 4.25 7.13
CA ARG A 387 -2.50 3.07 6.40
C ARG A 387 -2.09 1.94 7.33
N GLU A 388 -1.42 2.31 8.43
CA GLU A 388 -1.00 1.34 9.42
C GLU A 388 -0.79 2.01 10.78
N MET A 389 -1.26 1.37 11.83
CA MET A 389 -0.89 1.66 13.21
C MET A 389 -0.34 0.40 13.85
N THR A 390 0.83 0.51 14.47
CA THR A 390 1.49 -0.66 15.04
C THR A 390 2.43 -0.26 16.19
N VAL A 391 3.02 -1.26 16.84
CA VAL A 391 4.11 -1.09 17.79
C VAL A 391 5.30 -1.93 17.38
N VAL A 392 6.49 -1.43 17.68
CA VAL A 392 7.75 -2.15 17.45
C VAL A 392 8.56 -2.26 18.74
N ASP A 393 9.36 -3.32 18.84
CA ASP A 393 10.28 -3.61 19.95
C ASP A 393 11.69 -3.03 19.75
N ARG A 394 11.86 -2.19 18.73
CA ARG A 394 13.11 -1.51 18.35
C ARG A 394 12.88 -0.03 18.14
N GLU A 395 13.97 0.72 18.05
CA GLU A 395 13.95 2.13 17.70
C GLU A 395 14.15 2.30 16.19
N LEU A 396 13.18 2.94 15.54
CA LEU A 396 13.33 3.52 14.21
C LEU A 396 13.77 4.97 14.40
N LYS A 397 14.64 5.47 13.53
CA LYS A 397 15.08 6.87 13.60
C LYS A 397 13.87 7.78 13.42
N PRO A 398 13.65 8.72 14.36
CA PRO A 398 12.58 9.71 14.22
C PRO A 398 12.86 10.60 13.00
N VAL A 399 11.79 11.18 12.45
CA VAL A 399 11.92 12.30 11.51
C VAL A 399 12.79 13.36 12.21
N PRO A 400 13.88 13.85 11.60
CA PRO A 400 14.56 15.00 12.13
C PRO A 400 13.53 16.14 12.22
N THR A 401 13.19 16.55 13.43
CA THR A 401 12.37 17.74 13.63
C THR A 401 13.12 18.88 12.94
N PRO A 402 12.52 19.59 11.98
CA PRO A 402 13.19 20.71 11.36
C PRO A 402 13.60 21.67 12.49
N THR A 403 14.90 21.82 12.71
CA THR A 403 15.41 22.80 13.66
C THR A 403 14.85 24.15 13.19
N PRO A 404 14.08 24.89 14.02
CA PRO A 404 13.59 26.18 13.61
C PRO A 404 14.81 27.04 13.27
N THR A 405 14.97 27.33 11.98
CA THR A 405 15.97 28.26 11.53
C THR A 405 15.50 29.63 12.01
N PHE A 406 15.96 30.04 13.18
CA PHE A 406 15.79 31.41 13.60
C PHE A 406 16.63 32.27 12.64
N THR A 407 15.97 32.81 11.63
CA THR A 407 16.53 33.91 10.88
C THR A 407 16.62 35.08 11.87
N ALA A 408 17.81 35.34 12.36
CA ALA A 408 18.05 36.51 13.20
C ALA A 408 17.50 37.74 12.44
N ALA A 409 16.58 38.46 13.06
CA ALA A 409 16.14 39.74 12.54
C ALA A 409 17.39 40.64 12.32
N PRO A 410 17.45 41.38 11.21
CA PRO A 410 18.55 42.28 10.99
C PRO A 410 18.57 43.28 12.14
N THR A 411 19.64 43.25 12.94
CA THR A 411 19.93 44.27 13.94
C THR A 411 20.06 45.62 13.23
N SER A 412 19.13 46.54 13.51
CA SER A 412 19.24 47.93 13.12
C SER A 412 20.46 48.55 13.81
N GLY A 413 21.56 48.54 13.13
CA GLY A 413 22.74 49.30 13.56
C GLY A 413 22.48 50.78 13.33
N SER A 414 22.42 51.56 14.43
CA SER A 414 22.54 53.01 14.38
C SER A 414 23.96 53.36 13.95
N SER A 415 24.15 53.90 12.76
CA SER A 415 25.38 54.56 12.38
C SER A 415 25.18 56.07 12.47
N THR A 416 25.83 56.67 13.45
CA THR A 416 26.20 58.11 13.46
C THR A 416 27.13 58.43 12.30
N GLY A 417 26.90 59.58 11.72
CA GLY A 417 27.37 60.16 10.52
C GLY A 417 28.87 60.05 10.17
N ASP A 418 29.12 60.25 8.88
CA ASP A 418 29.97 61.29 8.37
C ASP A 418 29.80 61.43 6.84
N ASP A 419 29.71 62.69 6.48
CA ASP A 419 29.53 63.28 5.19
C ASP A 419 30.78 63.12 4.31
N HIS A 420 30.66 62.70 3.03
CA HIS A 420 31.49 63.17 1.93
C HIS A 420 31.00 62.59 0.54
N GLY A 421 30.55 63.54 -0.27
CA GLY A 421 30.92 63.52 -1.71
C GLY A 421 30.14 62.72 -2.70
N ARG A 422 29.21 63.37 -3.39
CA ARG A 422 28.58 63.03 -4.69
C ARG A 422 29.60 62.69 -5.81
N PRO A 423 29.25 61.92 -6.88
CA PRO A 423 28.33 62.42 -7.92
C PRO A 423 27.35 61.37 -8.49
N GLY A 424 26.32 61.91 -9.11
CA GLY A 424 25.09 61.26 -9.57
C GLY A 424 25.19 60.36 -10.79
N TYR A 425 24.18 59.48 -10.90
CA TYR A 425 23.76 58.83 -12.12
C TYR A 425 22.24 58.94 -12.30
N PRO A 426 21.79 59.02 -13.56
CA PRO A 426 20.43 59.43 -13.88
C PRO A 426 19.41 58.28 -13.81
N THR A 427 18.20 58.60 -13.39
CA THR A 427 16.97 57.78 -13.46
C THR A 427 16.58 57.49 -14.93
N PRO A 428 16.14 56.30 -15.27
CA PRO A 428 15.33 56.10 -16.47
C PRO A 428 13.84 56.08 -16.08
N THR A 429 13.15 57.01 -16.71
CA THR A 429 11.70 57.10 -16.82
C THR A 429 11.16 56.11 -17.88
N SER A 430 9.91 55.81 -17.71
CA SER A 430 8.90 55.39 -18.68
C SER A 430 8.55 53.94 -18.83
N THR A 431 7.39 53.66 -18.32
CA THR A 431 6.44 52.59 -18.64
C THR A 431 5.92 52.70 -20.08
N PRO A 432 5.72 51.60 -20.80
CA PRO A 432 4.75 51.59 -21.90
C PRO A 432 3.46 50.84 -21.49
N SER A 433 2.35 51.53 -21.65
CA SER A 433 0.99 51.01 -21.60
C SER A 433 0.75 50.02 -22.74
N HIS A 434 0.20 48.85 -22.44
CA HIS A 434 -0.39 47.98 -23.44
C HIS A 434 -1.88 48.31 -23.62
N GLY A 435 -2.25 48.68 -24.83
CA GLY A 435 -3.61 48.88 -25.26
C GLY A 435 -4.39 47.56 -25.46
N PRO A 436 -5.70 47.63 -25.65
CA PRO A 436 -6.58 46.45 -25.62
C PRO A 436 -6.49 45.62 -26.89
N ARG A 437 -6.57 44.31 -26.71
CA ARG A 437 -6.60 43.28 -27.75
C ARG A 437 -7.94 43.32 -28.48
N PRO A 438 -7.99 43.20 -29.84
CA PRO A 438 -9.25 43.16 -30.58
C PRO A 438 -9.94 41.80 -30.42
N ALA A 439 -11.29 41.85 -30.39
CA ALA A 439 -12.19 40.71 -30.37
C ALA A 439 -12.19 39.94 -31.68
N LEU A 440 -12.27 38.62 -31.60
CA LEU A 440 -12.48 37.74 -32.74
C LEU A 440 -13.96 37.72 -33.15
N PRO A 441 -14.29 37.63 -34.44
CA PRO A 441 -15.67 37.62 -34.92
C PRO A 441 -16.34 36.27 -34.68
N SER A 442 -17.59 36.29 -34.21
CA SER A 442 -18.51 35.16 -34.16
C SER A 442 -18.98 34.83 -35.57
N THR A 443 -18.76 33.58 -36.00
CA THR A 443 -19.52 33.03 -37.15
C THR A 443 -20.58 32.12 -36.60
N GLY A 444 -21.86 32.52 -36.72
CA GLY A 444 -22.98 31.63 -36.63
C GLY A 444 -23.12 30.82 -37.92
N VAL A 445 -23.50 29.60 -37.77
CA VAL A 445 -24.65 28.83 -38.30
C VAL A 445 -24.65 27.51 -37.58
#